data_a1505a88a400aa751312424a9094db4b
#
_entry.id   a1505a88a400aa751312424a9094db4b
#
_cell.length_a   1.000
_cell.length_b   1.000
_cell.length_c   1.000
_cell.angle_alpha   90.00
_cell.angle_beta   90.00
_cell.angle_gamma   90.00
#
_symmetry.space_group_name_H-M   'P 1'
#
loop_
_entity.id
_entity.type
_entity.pdbx_description
1 polymer ?
#
loop_
_entity_poly.entity_id
_entity_poly.type
_entity_poly.pdbx_seq_one_letter_code
_entity_poly.pdbx_strand_id
1 'polypeptide(L)'
;MIWKSHILLVISYVLVISSVELFYLSPVFDKFAQGGYLPLAFAAILMTIMFIWNNVNRRKYFNELDHKISLGKLKDIAADTNLCRMPGLALFYLELVQGIPPIFKHYVLNIPALHSVLVFVTIKSLPISKVPIEECFLFRRVEPKGKNVFRCVVRYGTQIHVLRMSLFRIC
;
A
#
# COMPACT_ATOMS: atom_id res chain seq x y z
N MET A 1 0.44 23.64 -27.89
CA MET A 1 0.06 25.02 -27.46
C MET A 1 -1.27 25.39 -28.15
N ILE A 2 -2.39 25.13 -27.45
CA ILE A 2 -3.75 25.23 -28.05
C ILE A 2 -4.43 26.60 -27.77
N TRP A 3 -3.91 27.39 -26.82
CA TRP A 3 -4.51 28.69 -26.47
C TRP A 3 -3.54 29.83 -26.74
N LYS A 4 -3.78 30.55 -27.83
CA LYS A 4 -3.16 31.83 -28.13
C LYS A 4 -3.94 32.98 -27.49
N SER A 5 -4.20 32.92 -26.19
CA SER A 5 -4.82 34.03 -25.48
C SER A 5 -3.77 35.04 -25.08
N HIS A 6 -4.08 36.35 -25.29
CA HIS A 6 -3.19 37.41 -24.87
C HIS A 6 -2.98 37.38 -23.37
N ILE A 7 -1.72 37.39 -22.94
CA ILE A 7 -1.32 37.37 -21.51
C ILE A 7 -2.05 38.47 -20.71
N LEU A 8 -2.29 39.63 -21.30
CA LEU A 8 -3.04 40.72 -20.68
C LEU A 8 -4.47 40.34 -20.31
N LEU A 9 -5.17 39.56 -21.14
CA LEU A 9 -6.52 39.08 -20.84
C LEU A 9 -6.52 38.12 -19.67
N VAL A 10 -5.53 37.24 -19.57
CA VAL A 10 -5.38 36.29 -18.46
C VAL A 10 -5.11 37.04 -17.16
N ILE A 11 -4.23 38.03 -17.17
CA ILE A 11 -3.91 38.86 -16.01
C ILE A 11 -5.15 39.66 -15.57
N SER A 12 -5.87 40.27 -16.49
CA SER A 12 -7.10 41.01 -16.21
C SER A 12 -8.15 40.09 -15.57
N TYR A 13 -8.34 38.90 -16.11
CA TYR A 13 -9.28 37.91 -15.57
C TYR A 13 -8.90 37.47 -14.13
N VAL A 14 -7.63 37.19 -13.90
CA VAL A 14 -7.15 36.81 -12.56
C VAL A 14 -7.33 37.98 -11.58
N LEU A 15 -7.03 39.20 -11.96
CA LEU A 15 -7.22 40.38 -11.10
C LEU A 15 -8.69 40.62 -10.75
N VAL A 16 -9.61 40.47 -11.70
CA VAL A 16 -11.06 40.64 -11.45
C VAL A 16 -11.55 39.56 -10.50
N ILE A 17 -11.20 38.30 -10.72
CA ILE A 17 -11.61 37.20 -9.83
C ILE A 17 -11.00 37.36 -8.44
N SER A 18 -9.70 37.65 -8.34
CA SER A 18 -9.05 37.87 -7.05
C SER A 18 -9.67 39.05 -6.27
N SER A 19 -10.08 40.10 -6.94
CA SER A 19 -10.72 41.22 -6.25
C SER A 19 -12.10 40.84 -5.70
N VAL A 20 -12.87 40.06 -6.45
CA VAL A 20 -14.17 39.54 -6.00
C VAL A 20 -13.99 38.58 -4.80
N GLU A 21 -13.00 37.70 -4.88
CA GLU A 21 -12.69 36.78 -3.77
C GLU A 21 -12.27 37.52 -2.50
N LEU A 22 -11.42 38.56 -2.62
CA LEU A 22 -11.03 39.41 -1.50
C LEU A 22 -12.23 40.12 -0.86
N PHE A 23 -13.21 40.54 -1.66
CA PHE A 23 -14.43 41.18 -1.16
C PHE A 23 -15.28 40.19 -0.34
N TYR A 24 -15.35 38.93 -0.76
CA TYR A 24 -16.02 37.87 0.04
C TYR A 24 -15.20 37.44 1.27
N LEU A 25 -13.88 37.60 1.24
CA LEU A 25 -13.01 37.24 2.37
C LEU A 25 -13.14 38.24 3.53
N SER A 26 -13.41 39.50 3.25
CA SER A 26 -13.51 40.58 4.26
C SER A 26 -14.50 40.25 5.40
N PRO A 27 -15.78 39.89 5.15
CA PRO A 27 -16.71 39.54 6.24
C PRO A 27 -16.36 38.21 6.93
N VAL A 28 -15.56 37.36 6.30
CA VAL A 28 -15.09 36.14 6.94
C VAL A 28 -14.05 36.45 8.02
N PHE A 29 -13.19 37.46 7.80
CA PHE A 29 -12.23 37.91 8.82
C PHE A 29 -12.91 38.53 10.04
N ASP A 30 -13.98 39.27 9.85
CA ASP A 30 -14.75 39.80 10.97
C ASP A 30 -15.39 38.71 11.82
N LYS A 31 -15.92 37.67 11.21
CA LYS A 31 -16.47 36.47 11.87
C LYS A 31 -15.38 35.60 12.51
N PHE A 32 -14.16 35.66 11.99
CA PHE A 32 -13.04 34.90 12.53
C PHE A 32 -12.73 35.30 13.99
N ALA A 33 -12.72 36.60 14.26
CA ALA A 33 -12.52 37.14 15.62
C ALA A 33 -13.68 36.75 16.58
N GLN A 34 -14.88 36.48 16.06
CA GLN A 34 -16.08 36.11 16.82
C GLN A 34 -16.22 34.60 17.08
N GLY A 35 -15.20 33.80 16.78
CA GLY A 35 -15.20 32.34 17.03
C GLY A 35 -14.98 31.46 15.79
N GLY A 36 -14.82 32.06 14.61
CA GLY A 36 -14.53 31.34 13.36
C GLY A 36 -13.15 30.63 13.36
N TYR A 37 -12.30 30.91 14.35
CA TYR A 37 -11.01 30.22 14.50
C TYR A 37 -11.15 28.77 15.01
N LEU A 38 -12.26 28.43 15.68
CA LEU A 38 -12.48 27.08 16.22
C LEU A 38 -12.47 25.98 15.16
N PRO A 39 -13.24 26.08 14.05
CA PRO A 39 -13.18 25.10 12.98
C PRO A 39 -11.79 25.00 12.35
N LEU A 40 -11.07 26.11 12.26
CA LEU A 40 -9.73 26.14 11.68
C LEU A 40 -8.72 25.42 12.57
N ALA A 41 -8.79 25.64 13.89
CA ALA A 41 -7.99 24.93 14.86
C ALA A 41 -8.25 23.43 14.80
N PHE A 42 -9.52 23.03 14.71
CA PHE A 42 -9.90 21.64 14.59
C PHE A 42 -9.38 21.01 13.28
N ALA A 43 -9.49 21.73 12.16
CA ALA A 43 -8.95 21.31 10.87
C ALA A 43 -7.42 21.16 10.93
N ALA A 44 -6.71 22.07 11.60
CA ALA A 44 -5.27 21.98 11.77
C ALA A 44 -4.84 20.74 12.56
N ILE A 45 -5.58 20.40 13.62
CA ILE A 45 -5.34 19.19 14.41
C ILE A 45 -5.53 17.95 13.55
N LEU A 46 -6.65 17.87 12.81
CA LEU A 46 -6.92 16.74 11.92
C LEU A 46 -5.86 16.62 10.82
N MET A 47 -5.46 17.72 10.20
CA MET A 47 -4.38 17.73 9.21
C MET A 47 -3.05 17.23 9.79
N THR A 48 -2.73 17.62 11.00
CA THR A 48 -1.52 17.16 11.70
C THR A 48 -1.57 15.65 11.92
N ILE A 49 -2.69 15.11 12.37
CA ILE A 49 -2.88 13.68 12.56
C ILE A 49 -2.72 12.94 11.23
N MET A 50 -3.36 13.41 10.15
CA MET A 50 -3.24 12.80 8.83
C MET A 50 -1.81 12.87 8.28
N PHE A 51 -1.10 13.97 8.51
CA PHE A 51 0.29 14.13 8.10
C PHE A 51 1.21 13.14 8.83
N ILE A 52 1.06 13.01 10.16
CA ILE A 52 1.82 12.04 10.96
C ILE A 52 1.54 10.62 10.46
N TRP A 53 0.27 10.26 10.29
CA TRP A 53 -0.14 8.94 9.78
C TRP A 53 0.49 8.62 8.43
N ASN A 54 0.39 9.55 7.48
CA ASN A 54 0.98 9.38 6.15
C ASN A 54 2.51 9.23 6.22
N ASN A 55 3.18 10.03 7.07
CA ASN A 55 4.63 9.97 7.21
C ASN A 55 5.09 8.64 7.82
N VAL A 56 4.37 8.13 8.84
CA VAL A 56 4.66 6.83 9.46
C VAL A 56 4.48 5.69 8.45
N ASN A 57 3.37 5.69 7.70
CA ASN A 57 3.13 4.67 6.68
C ASN A 57 4.17 4.70 5.56
N ARG A 58 4.59 5.89 5.11
CA ARG A 58 5.68 6.01 4.14
C ARG A 58 6.99 5.46 4.67
N ARG A 59 7.36 5.80 5.91
CA ARG A 59 8.60 5.29 6.53
C ARG A 59 8.57 3.78 6.68
N LYS A 60 7.43 3.20 7.11
CA LYS A 60 7.24 1.76 7.19
C LYS A 60 7.46 1.12 5.81
N TYR A 61 6.82 1.64 4.78
CA TYR A 61 6.95 1.14 3.41
C TYR A 61 8.38 1.18 2.88
N PHE A 62 9.09 2.31 3.06
CA PHE A 62 10.49 2.42 2.65
C PHE A 62 11.42 1.49 3.44
N ASN A 63 11.21 1.35 4.74
CA ASN A 63 11.98 0.44 5.57
C ASN A 63 11.80 -1.03 5.12
N GLU A 64 10.59 -1.42 4.77
CA GLU A 64 10.33 -2.76 4.21
C GLU A 64 10.98 -2.96 2.83
N LEU A 65 11.03 -1.90 1.99
CA LEU A 65 11.72 -1.95 0.70
C LEU A 65 13.23 -2.09 0.84
N ASP A 66 13.84 -1.36 1.77
CA ASP A 66 15.29 -1.37 1.98
C ASP A 66 15.77 -2.71 2.57
N HIS A 67 14.94 -3.30 3.45
CA HIS A 67 15.27 -4.56 4.14
C HIS A 67 14.72 -5.81 3.44
N LYS A 68 14.17 -5.67 2.23
CA LYS A 68 13.69 -6.82 1.45
C LYS A 68 14.81 -7.81 1.18
N ILE A 69 14.51 -9.08 1.34
CA ILE A 69 15.45 -10.15 1.02
C ILE A 69 15.45 -10.37 -0.50
N SER A 70 16.64 -10.39 -1.09
CA SER A 70 16.81 -10.76 -2.50
C SER A 70 16.42 -12.23 -2.72
N LEU A 71 15.89 -12.54 -3.90
CA LEU A 71 15.57 -13.91 -4.33
C LEU A 71 16.82 -14.83 -4.29
N GLY A 72 18.02 -14.26 -4.46
CA GLY A 72 19.29 -15.00 -4.29
C GLY A 72 19.47 -15.54 -2.88
N LYS A 73 19.27 -14.69 -1.86
CA LYS A 73 19.35 -15.11 -0.45
C LYS A 73 18.27 -16.13 -0.05
N LEU A 74 17.08 -16.07 -0.68
CA LEU A 74 16.09 -17.13 -0.49
C LEU A 74 16.59 -18.48 -1.01
N LYS A 75 17.30 -18.47 -2.14
CA LYS A 75 17.90 -19.70 -2.70
C LYS A 75 18.88 -20.32 -1.72
N ASP A 76 19.74 -19.50 -1.11
CA ASP A 76 20.74 -19.94 -0.15
C ASP A 76 20.08 -20.52 1.11
N ILE A 77 19.11 -19.81 1.69
CA ILE A 77 18.33 -20.27 2.84
C ILE A 77 17.57 -21.56 2.50
N ALA A 78 16.98 -21.62 1.33
CA ALA A 78 16.24 -22.80 0.90
C ALA A 78 17.18 -23.96 0.51
N ALA A 79 18.47 -23.72 0.23
CA ALA A 79 19.47 -24.73 -0.07
C ALA A 79 20.14 -25.30 1.19
N ASP A 80 19.98 -24.63 2.33
CA ASP A 80 20.59 -25.04 3.57
C ASP A 80 20.06 -26.42 3.99
N THR A 81 20.98 -27.38 4.07
CA THR A 81 20.72 -28.77 4.43
C THR A 81 20.44 -28.95 5.93
N ASN A 82 20.77 -27.95 6.75
CA ASN A 82 20.54 -27.99 8.20
C ASN A 82 19.08 -27.71 8.59
N LEU A 83 18.26 -27.21 7.64
CA LEU A 83 16.84 -26.93 7.88
C LEU A 83 16.02 -28.23 7.77
N CYS A 84 15.38 -28.62 8.87
CA CYS A 84 14.44 -29.74 8.87
C CYS A 84 13.23 -29.41 7.99
N ARG A 85 12.91 -30.29 7.03
CA ARG A 85 11.72 -30.14 6.16
C ARG A 85 10.53 -30.88 6.77
N MET A 86 9.53 -30.10 7.20
CA MET A 86 8.28 -30.65 7.68
C MET A 86 7.27 -30.82 6.55
N PRO A 87 6.51 -31.92 6.50
CA PRO A 87 5.42 -32.04 5.55
C PRO A 87 4.36 -30.98 5.85
N GLY A 88 3.82 -30.37 4.79
CA GLY A 88 2.76 -29.38 4.94
C GLY A 88 3.04 -28.09 4.15
N LEU A 89 2.11 -27.15 4.29
CA LEU A 89 2.10 -25.87 3.58
C LEU A 89 2.18 -24.73 4.59
N ALA A 90 3.08 -23.79 4.36
CA ALA A 90 3.16 -22.55 5.12
C ALA A 90 2.74 -21.36 4.27
N LEU A 91 1.82 -20.54 4.81
CA LEU A 91 1.35 -19.29 4.21
C LEU A 91 2.01 -18.11 4.91
N PHE A 92 2.72 -17.29 4.14
CA PHE A 92 3.30 -16.02 4.62
C PHE A 92 2.59 -14.84 3.98
N TYR A 93 1.91 -14.04 4.80
CA TYR A 93 1.25 -12.84 4.33
C TYR A 93 2.23 -11.67 4.19
N LEU A 94 2.16 -10.97 3.06
CA LEU A 94 3.05 -9.87 2.68
C LEU A 94 2.25 -8.62 2.33
N GLU A 95 2.77 -7.46 2.71
CA GLU A 95 2.26 -6.18 2.21
C GLU A 95 2.91 -5.81 0.86
N LEU A 96 4.17 -6.21 0.66
CA LEU A 96 4.93 -5.92 -0.56
C LEU A 96 4.65 -6.93 -1.67
N VAL A 97 4.40 -6.41 -2.89
CA VAL A 97 4.21 -7.25 -4.09
C VAL A 97 5.54 -7.84 -4.57
N GLN A 98 6.68 -7.20 -4.27
CA GLN A 98 8.00 -7.62 -4.71
C GLN A 98 8.94 -7.83 -3.53
N GLY A 99 9.75 -8.90 -3.61
CA GLY A 99 10.71 -9.25 -2.56
C GLY A 99 10.15 -10.22 -1.52
N ILE A 100 10.96 -10.54 -0.54
CA ILE A 100 10.62 -11.37 0.60
C ILE A 100 10.74 -10.48 1.83
N PRO A 101 9.77 -10.52 2.74
CA PRO A 101 9.79 -9.63 3.89
C PRO A 101 10.95 -10.00 4.84
N PRO A 102 11.48 -9.03 5.57
CA PRO A 102 12.53 -9.26 6.55
C PRO A 102 12.10 -10.22 7.66
N ILE A 103 10.80 -10.30 7.96
CA ILE A 103 10.24 -11.22 8.94
C ILE A 103 10.50 -12.69 8.60
N PHE A 104 10.57 -13.04 7.32
CA PHE A 104 10.90 -14.39 6.89
C PHE A 104 12.33 -14.78 7.29
N LYS A 105 13.29 -13.83 7.24
CA LYS A 105 14.64 -14.07 7.72
C LYS A 105 14.67 -14.38 9.22
N HIS A 106 13.92 -13.60 10.01
CA HIS A 106 13.80 -13.83 11.45
C HIS A 106 13.13 -15.15 11.76
N TYR A 107 12.12 -15.54 10.97
CA TYR A 107 11.46 -16.84 11.11
C TYR A 107 12.47 -17.99 10.92
N VAL A 108 13.24 -17.97 9.84
CA VAL A 108 14.22 -19.02 9.51
C VAL A 108 15.37 -19.07 10.50
N LEU A 109 15.81 -17.93 11.04
CA LEU A 109 16.86 -17.87 12.05
C LEU A 109 16.44 -18.45 13.40
N ASN A 110 15.16 -18.28 13.77
CA ASN A 110 14.65 -18.69 15.07
C ASN A 110 14.05 -20.11 15.05
N ILE A 111 13.55 -20.54 13.89
CA ILE A 111 12.92 -21.84 13.72
C ILE A 111 13.67 -22.62 12.63
N PRO A 112 14.52 -23.59 12.99
CA PRO A 112 15.31 -24.36 12.03
C PRO A 112 14.46 -25.44 11.32
N ALA A 113 13.17 -25.15 11.10
CA ALA A 113 12.23 -26.02 10.41
C ALA A 113 11.47 -25.24 9.33
N LEU A 114 11.40 -25.79 8.14
CA LEU A 114 10.73 -25.17 7.00
C LEU A 114 9.73 -26.17 6.39
N HIS A 115 8.52 -25.69 6.09
CA HIS A 115 7.53 -26.53 5.44
C HIS A 115 7.93 -26.87 3.99
N SER A 116 7.46 -28.00 3.50
CA SER A 116 7.75 -28.51 2.16
C SER A 116 7.25 -27.57 1.07
N VAL A 117 6.13 -26.89 1.31
CA VAL A 117 5.53 -25.93 0.40
C VAL A 117 5.41 -24.59 1.08
N LEU A 118 5.99 -23.56 0.46
CA LEU A 118 5.93 -22.18 0.94
C LEU A 118 5.11 -21.33 -0.03
N VAL A 119 4.11 -20.64 0.48
CA VAL A 119 3.28 -19.72 -0.31
C VAL A 119 3.34 -18.34 0.28
N PHE A 120 3.86 -17.40 -0.48
CA PHE A 120 3.89 -15.99 -0.14
C PHE A 120 2.63 -15.31 -0.71
N VAL A 121 1.74 -14.86 0.16
CA VAL A 121 0.46 -14.25 -0.20
C VAL A 121 0.54 -12.74 -0.02
N THR A 122 0.35 -12.00 -1.10
CA THR A 122 0.25 -10.53 -1.07
C THR A 122 -1.19 -10.12 -1.36
N ILE A 123 -1.77 -9.32 -0.50
CA ILE A 123 -3.13 -8.82 -0.65
C ILE A 123 -3.06 -7.38 -1.19
N LYS A 124 -3.66 -7.13 -2.35
CA LYS A 124 -3.65 -5.82 -3.00
C LYS A 124 -5.07 -5.34 -3.28
N SER A 125 -5.44 -4.19 -2.71
CA SER A 125 -6.68 -3.52 -3.09
C SER A 125 -6.50 -2.73 -4.38
N LEU A 126 -7.49 -2.82 -5.27
CA LEU A 126 -7.54 -2.06 -6.52
C LEU A 126 -8.64 -1.00 -6.42
N PRO A 127 -8.47 0.18 -7.02
CA PRO A 127 -9.48 1.24 -7.03
C PRO A 127 -10.60 0.97 -8.06
N ILE A 128 -11.10 -0.26 -8.09
CA ILE A 128 -12.22 -0.71 -8.93
C ILE A 128 -13.27 -1.38 -8.05
N SER A 129 -14.52 -1.35 -8.47
CA SER A 129 -15.63 -1.88 -7.67
C SER A 129 -15.56 -3.40 -7.51
N LYS A 130 -15.32 -4.13 -8.60
CA LYS A 130 -15.24 -5.60 -8.61
C LYS A 130 -14.08 -6.07 -9.47
N VAL A 131 -13.40 -7.12 -9.03
CA VAL A 131 -12.37 -7.84 -9.80
C VAL A 131 -12.98 -9.14 -10.30
N PRO A 132 -12.83 -9.52 -11.57
CA PRO A 132 -13.23 -10.83 -12.07
C PRO A 132 -12.55 -11.95 -11.27
N ILE A 133 -13.25 -13.05 -11.02
CA ILE A 133 -12.74 -14.16 -10.19
C ILE A 133 -11.44 -14.73 -10.77
N GLU A 134 -11.31 -14.75 -12.09
CA GLU A 134 -10.13 -15.24 -12.82
C GLU A 134 -8.87 -14.39 -12.53
N GLU A 135 -9.05 -13.09 -12.27
CA GLU A 135 -7.96 -12.15 -11.98
C GLU A 135 -7.73 -11.91 -10.48
N CYS A 136 -8.62 -12.45 -9.62
CA CYS A 136 -8.50 -12.31 -8.17
C CYS A 136 -7.24 -12.97 -7.63
N PHE A 137 -6.84 -14.09 -8.20
CA PHE A 137 -5.72 -14.90 -7.73
C PHE A 137 -4.67 -15.07 -8.81
N LEU A 138 -3.52 -14.44 -8.63
CA LEU A 138 -2.39 -14.59 -9.53
C LEU A 138 -1.31 -15.46 -8.86
N PHE A 139 -1.25 -16.71 -9.27
CA PHE A 139 -0.22 -17.64 -8.81
C PHE A 139 1.01 -17.61 -9.72
N ARG A 140 2.17 -17.46 -9.12
CA ARG A 140 3.45 -17.56 -9.81
C ARG A 140 4.42 -18.41 -9.00
N ARG A 141 5.04 -19.37 -9.63
CA ARG A 141 6.13 -20.14 -9.03
C ARG A 141 7.38 -19.26 -8.95
N VAL A 142 8.03 -19.26 -7.80
CA VAL A 142 9.29 -18.54 -7.59
C VAL A 142 10.44 -19.49 -7.94
N GLU A 143 11.31 -19.10 -8.85
CA GLU A 143 12.51 -19.89 -9.17
C GLU A 143 13.46 -19.95 -7.96
N PRO A 144 14.13 -21.09 -7.73
CA PRO A 144 14.50 -22.19 -8.63
C PRO A 144 13.46 -23.31 -8.69
N LYS A 145 13.38 -23.95 -9.89
CA LYS A 145 12.41 -25.00 -10.21
C LYS A 145 12.44 -26.25 -9.31
N GLY A 146 13.47 -26.42 -8.48
CA GLY A 146 13.62 -27.56 -7.58
C GLY A 146 12.91 -27.45 -6.23
N LYS A 147 12.30 -26.30 -5.90
CA LYS A 147 11.69 -26.05 -4.59
C LYS A 147 10.23 -25.56 -4.75
N ASN A 148 9.37 -26.03 -3.86
CA ASN A 148 7.94 -25.71 -3.89
C ASN A 148 7.67 -24.35 -3.22
N VAL A 149 8.16 -23.28 -3.86
CA VAL A 149 7.92 -21.90 -3.41
C VAL A 149 7.02 -21.19 -4.40
N PHE A 150 5.89 -20.73 -3.93
CA PHE A 150 4.88 -20.05 -4.73
C PHE A 150 4.63 -18.65 -4.22
N ARG A 151 4.26 -17.76 -5.11
CA ARG A 151 3.74 -16.44 -4.78
C ARG A 151 2.31 -16.35 -5.30
N CYS A 152 1.42 -15.92 -4.43
CA CYS A 152 0.04 -15.62 -4.73
C CYS A 152 -0.23 -14.14 -4.51
N VAL A 153 -0.68 -13.43 -5.54
CA VAL A 153 -1.16 -12.06 -5.39
C VAL A 153 -2.68 -12.08 -5.43
N VAL A 154 -3.29 -11.78 -4.30
CA VAL A 154 -4.73 -11.66 -4.18
C VAL A 154 -5.13 -10.22 -4.44
N ARG A 155 -5.95 -9.99 -5.47
CA ARG A 155 -6.47 -8.69 -5.85
C ARG A 155 -7.94 -8.61 -5.47
N TYR A 156 -8.34 -7.51 -4.84
CA TYR A 156 -9.74 -7.27 -4.53
C TYR A 156 -10.16 -5.84 -4.85
N GLY A 157 -11.43 -5.68 -5.20
CA GLY A 157 -12.04 -4.37 -5.41
C GLY A 157 -12.60 -3.78 -4.12
N THR A 158 -13.20 -2.61 -4.21
CA THR A 158 -13.78 -1.89 -3.06
C THR A 158 -14.96 -2.64 -2.43
N GLN A 159 -15.65 -3.51 -3.20
CA GLN A 159 -16.73 -4.37 -2.69
C GLN A 159 -16.16 -5.71 -2.21
N ILE A 160 -15.89 -5.82 -0.93
CA ILE A 160 -15.21 -6.95 -0.27
C ILE A 160 -16.06 -8.24 -0.17
N HIS A 161 -17.34 -8.20 -0.51
CA HIS A 161 -18.31 -9.26 -0.17
C HIS A 161 -17.97 -10.69 -0.64
N VAL A 162 -17.11 -10.85 -1.65
CA VAL A 162 -16.88 -12.18 -2.27
C VAL A 162 -15.65 -12.90 -1.72
N LEU A 163 -14.66 -12.18 -1.22
CA LEU A 163 -13.36 -12.79 -0.86
C LEU A 163 -13.34 -13.50 0.50
N ARG A 164 -14.21 -13.12 1.42
CA ARG A 164 -14.24 -13.72 2.76
C ARG A 164 -14.65 -15.20 2.75
N MET A 165 -15.46 -15.60 1.77
CA MET A 165 -15.93 -17.00 1.66
C MET A 165 -15.02 -17.90 0.82
N SER A 166 -14.27 -17.34 -0.16
CA SER A 166 -13.44 -18.16 -1.05
C SER A 166 -12.06 -18.50 -0.48
N LEU A 167 -11.49 -17.64 0.37
CA LEU A 167 -10.23 -17.94 1.06
C LEU A 167 -10.33 -19.12 2.03
N PHE A 168 -11.51 -19.33 2.63
CA PHE A 168 -11.76 -20.48 3.50
C PHE A 168 -12.05 -21.79 2.74
N ARG A 169 -12.28 -21.74 1.43
CA ARG A 169 -12.60 -22.93 0.62
C ARG A 169 -11.37 -23.52 -0.09
N ILE A 170 -10.23 -22.83 -0.05
CA ILE A 170 -8.98 -23.26 -0.70
C ILE A 170 -8.01 -23.91 0.30
N CYS A 171 -8.27 -23.78 1.60
CA CYS A 171 -7.65 -24.57 2.67
C CYS A 171 -8.50 -25.78 3.02
#